data_3b76d659603a26acb3576273936526b7
#
_entry.id   3b76d659603a26acb3576273936526b7
#
_cell.length_a   1.000
_cell.length_b   1.000
_cell.length_c   1.000
_cell.angle_alpha   90.00
_cell.angle_beta   90.00
_cell.angle_gamma   90.00
#
_symmetry.space_group_name_H-M   'P 1'
#
loop_
_entity.id
_entity.type
_entity.pdbx_description
1 polymer ?
#
loop_
_entity_poly.entity_id
_entity_poly.type
_entity_poly.pdbx_seq_one_letter_code
_entity_poly.pdbx_strand_id
1 'polypeptide(L)'
;ARARLGDARLVFVGQGSGWEALAERSRGVAGVDMIPAVSAEEADRWMARATATLASLRPGGYDYAYPTKILASLAQGTPVIYAGPGQAARDIAEGELGVACNLDVDEVAEAMVGLALGTGAWVGAGGARAWVSAHRSVEASSRAAAAVVRSALA
;
A
#
# COMPACT_ATOMS: atom_id res chain seq x y z
N ALA A 1 -2.91 9.30 16.76
CA ALA A 1 -1.82 8.45 16.24
C ALA A 1 -0.45 8.93 16.69
N ARG A 2 -0.07 10.20 16.48
CA ARG A 2 1.30 10.70 16.72
C ARG A 2 1.87 10.39 18.12
N ALA A 3 1.09 10.63 19.16
CA ALA A 3 1.52 10.36 20.55
C ALA A 3 1.83 8.87 20.83
N ARG A 4 1.23 7.96 20.05
CA ARG A 4 1.42 6.49 20.18
C ARG A 4 2.54 5.96 19.27
N LEU A 5 2.93 6.73 18.24
CA LEU A 5 3.94 6.34 17.25
C LEU A 5 5.38 6.72 17.63
N GLY A 6 5.56 7.47 18.72
CA GLY A 6 6.89 7.88 19.20
C GLY A 6 7.68 8.62 18.11
N ASP A 7 8.84 8.09 17.75
CA ASP A 7 9.75 8.68 16.75
C ASP A 7 9.46 8.24 15.31
N ALA A 8 8.38 7.49 15.08
CA ALA A 8 8.01 7.10 13.72
C ALA A 8 7.76 8.33 12.83
N ARG A 9 8.14 8.23 11.58
CA ARG A 9 8.02 9.31 10.58
C ARG A 9 7.07 8.90 9.47
N LEU A 10 6.23 9.83 9.05
CA LEU A 10 5.43 9.72 7.84
C LEU A 10 6.18 10.41 6.70
N VAL A 11 6.56 9.64 5.69
CA VAL A 11 7.34 10.13 4.57
C VAL A 11 6.50 10.08 3.31
N PHE A 12 6.32 11.22 2.67
CA PHE A 12 5.73 11.33 1.34
C PHE A 12 6.84 11.41 0.31
N VAL A 13 6.88 10.47 -0.63
CA VAL A 13 7.85 10.48 -1.73
C VAL A 13 7.09 10.57 -3.04
N GLY A 14 7.35 11.60 -3.84
CA GLY A 14 6.69 11.70 -5.14
C GLY A 14 6.44 13.11 -5.65
N GLN A 15 5.46 13.20 -6.53
CA GLN A 15 4.97 14.41 -7.17
C GLN A 15 3.51 14.23 -7.59
N GLY A 16 2.85 15.29 -7.96
CA GLY A 16 1.47 15.25 -8.46
C GLY A 16 0.74 16.56 -8.23
N SER A 17 -0.48 16.67 -8.73
CA SER A 17 -1.29 17.89 -8.65
C SER A 17 -1.60 18.35 -7.22
N GLY A 18 -1.61 17.41 -6.25
CA GLY A 18 -1.82 17.73 -4.84
C GLY A 18 -0.55 18.00 -4.03
N TRP A 19 0.64 17.93 -4.66
CA TRP A 19 1.92 17.98 -3.97
C TRP A 19 2.13 19.27 -3.19
N GLU A 20 1.93 20.41 -3.81
CA GLU A 20 2.13 21.71 -3.17
C GLU A 20 1.18 21.94 -2.00
N ALA A 21 -0.09 21.58 -2.17
CA ALA A 21 -1.08 21.68 -1.10
C ALA A 21 -0.75 20.77 0.08
N LEU A 22 -0.24 19.56 -0.20
CA LEU A 22 0.19 18.63 0.83
C LEU A 22 1.45 19.15 1.55
N ALA A 23 2.42 19.66 0.81
CA ALA A 23 3.65 20.23 1.36
C ALA A 23 3.35 21.43 2.26
N GLU A 24 2.42 22.31 1.85
CA GLU A 24 1.98 23.44 2.68
C GLU A 24 1.33 22.97 3.99
N ARG A 25 0.43 21.97 3.91
CA ARG A 25 -0.23 21.42 5.10
C ARG A 25 0.71 20.65 6.02
N SER A 26 1.82 20.15 5.50
CA SER A 26 2.84 19.41 6.26
C SER A 26 3.87 20.34 6.88
N ARG A 27 3.90 21.62 6.53
CA ARG A 27 4.89 22.58 7.01
C ARG A 27 4.82 22.73 8.52
N GLY A 28 5.93 22.46 9.18
CA GLY A 28 6.04 22.54 10.65
C GLY A 28 5.38 21.37 11.39
N VAL A 29 4.83 20.37 10.70
CA VAL A 29 4.29 19.18 11.36
C VAL A 29 5.44 18.22 11.68
N ALA A 30 5.73 18.07 12.97
CA ALA A 30 6.82 17.20 13.43
C ALA A 30 6.59 15.73 12.98
N GLY A 31 7.64 15.11 12.43
CA GLY A 31 7.62 13.72 11.98
C GLY A 31 6.91 13.49 10.64
N VAL A 32 6.70 14.55 9.87
CA VAL A 32 6.25 14.44 8.46
C VAL A 32 7.36 14.97 7.56
N ASP A 33 7.74 14.17 6.57
CA ASP A 33 8.75 14.50 5.58
C ASP A 33 8.16 14.51 4.17
N MET A 34 8.59 15.49 3.38
CA MET A 34 8.22 15.61 1.97
C MET A 34 9.47 15.47 1.12
N ILE A 35 9.54 14.43 0.31
CA ILE A 35 10.66 14.10 -0.59
C ILE A 35 10.16 14.19 -2.03
N PRO A 36 10.76 15.01 -2.90
CA PRO A 36 10.38 15.06 -4.31
C PRO A 36 10.45 13.69 -4.99
N ALA A 37 9.92 13.62 -6.21
CA ALA A 37 9.98 12.39 -6.99
C ALA A 37 11.43 11.89 -7.14
N VAL A 38 11.61 10.61 -6.91
CA VAL A 38 12.87 9.89 -6.97
C VAL A 38 12.84 8.86 -8.11
N SER A 39 13.96 8.21 -8.38
CA SER A 39 14.02 7.09 -9.31
C SER A 39 13.19 5.90 -8.79
N ALA A 40 12.80 5.00 -9.70
CA ALA A 40 12.08 3.77 -9.31
C ALA A 40 12.89 2.94 -8.31
N GLU A 41 14.20 2.80 -8.55
CA GLU A 41 15.10 2.07 -7.66
C GLU A 41 15.19 2.68 -6.25
N GLU A 42 15.16 4.00 -6.17
CA GLU A 42 15.17 4.70 -4.89
C GLU A 42 13.81 4.59 -4.19
N ALA A 43 12.71 4.64 -4.93
CA ALA A 43 11.37 4.38 -4.39
C ALA A 43 11.25 2.97 -3.81
N ASP A 44 11.80 1.97 -4.49
CA ASP A 44 11.88 0.59 -3.98
C ASP A 44 12.67 0.51 -2.68
N ARG A 45 13.79 1.23 -2.58
CA ARG A 45 14.58 1.32 -1.34
C ARG A 45 13.80 1.98 -0.19
N TRP A 46 13.00 3.00 -0.48
CA TRP A 46 12.11 3.61 0.51
C TRP A 46 11.06 2.61 0.99
N MET A 47 10.40 1.90 0.08
CA MET A 47 9.42 0.88 0.42
C MET A 47 10.04 -0.25 1.25
N ALA A 48 11.21 -0.77 0.85
CA ALA A 48 11.88 -1.86 1.55
C ALA A 48 12.31 -1.52 2.99
N ARG A 49 12.50 -0.24 3.30
CA ARG A 49 12.89 0.25 4.64
C ARG A 49 11.72 0.72 5.50
N ALA A 50 10.55 0.86 4.91
CA ALA A 50 9.38 1.34 5.64
C ALA A 50 8.82 0.23 6.56
N THR A 51 8.32 0.62 7.71
CA THR A 51 7.53 -0.28 8.59
C THR A 51 6.22 -0.69 7.90
N ALA A 52 5.62 0.23 7.16
CA ALA A 52 4.46 0.00 6.30
C ALA A 52 4.40 1.07 5.22
N THR A 53 3.73 0.78 4.12
CA THR A 53 3.37 1.79 3.11
C THR A 53 1.89 2.11 3.17
N LEU A 54 1.53 3.33 2.73
CA LEU A 54 0.14 3.77 2.66
C LEU A 54 -0.28 3.96 1.21
N ALA A 55 -1.39 3.34 0.85
CA ALA A 55 -2.08 3.57 -0.41
C ALA A 55 -3.55 3.91 -0.16
N SER A 56 -4.11 4.78 -0.96
CA SER A 56 -5.52 5.12 -0.85
C SER A 56 -6.18 5.25 -2.22
N LEU A 57 -7.48 4.97 -2.24
CA LEU A 57 -8.33 5.16 -3.41
C LEU A 57 -9.67 5.74 -2.97
N ARG A 58 -10.06 6.87 -3.52
CA ARG A 58 -11.36 7.46 -3.20
C ARG A 58 -12.48 6.61 -3.79
N PRO A 59 -13.56 6.35 -3.03
CA PRO A 59 -14.75 5.71 -3.55
C PRO A 59 -15.38 6.50 -4.70
N GLY A 60 -15.99 5.79 -5.63
CA GLY A 60 -16.75 6.39 -6.73
C GLY A 60 -15.96 6.59 -8.03
N GLY A 61 -16.18 5.73 -9.00
CA GLY A 61 -15.66 5.82 -10.36
C GLY A 61 -14.40 5.01 -10.66
N TYR A 62 -13.60 4.65 -9.66
CA TYR A 62 -12.36 3.88 -9.83
C TYR A 62 -12.29 2.64 -8.93
N ASP A 63 -13.42 2.15 -8.42
CA ASP A 63 -13.48 1.04 -7.46
C ASP A 63 -12.92 -0.29 -8.04
N TYR A 64 -12.81 -0.38 -9.37
CA TYR A 64 -12.15 -1.47 -10.08
C TYR A 64 -10.63 -1.30 -10.20
N ALA A 65 -10.09 -0.13 -9.90
CA ALA A 65 -8.66 0.11 -10.01
C ALA A 65 -7.87 -0.62 -8.91
N TYR A 66 -6.72 -1.12 -9.29
CA TYR A 66 -5.78 -1.73 -8.36
C TYR A 66 -4.52 -0.86 -8.27
N PRO A 67 -4.26 -0.17 -7.16
CA PRO A 67 -3.08 0.68 -7.05
C PRO A 67 -1.79 -0.12 -7.13
N THR A 68 -0.99 0.08 -8.16
CA THR A 68 0.25 -0.68 -8.41
C THR A 68 1.29 -0.54 -7.30
N LYS A 69 1.26 0.57 -6.55
CA LYS A 69 2.14 0.77 -5.39
C LYS A 69 1.94 -0.27 -4.27
N ILE A 70 0.75 -0.88 -4.17
CA ILE A 70 0.49 -2.01 -3.28
C ILE A 70 1.39 -3.18 -3.66
N LEU A 71 1.40 -3.54 -4.94
CA LEU A 71 2.20 -4.66 -5.43
C LEU A 71 3.70 -4.39 -5.31
N ALA A 72 4.12 -3.15 -5.60
CA ALA A 72 5.50 -2.73 -5.43
C ALA A 72 5.96 -2.87 -3.97
N SER A 73 5.15 -2.42 -3.01
CA SER A 73 5.44 -2.56 -1.59
C SER A 73 5.55 -4.03 -1.15
N LEU A 74 4.56 -4.85 -1.49
CA LEU A 74 4.54 -6.27 -1.15
C LEU A 74 5.69 -7.04 -1.79
N ALA A 75 6.11 -6.67 -3.00
CA ALA A 75 7.30 -7.23 -3.65
C ALA A 75 8.60 -6.89 -2.91
N GLN A 76 8.67 -5.75 -2.23
CA GLN A 76 9.76 -5.41 -1.32
C GLN A 76 9.63 -6.13 0.04
N GLY A 77 8.50 -6.77 0.32
CA GLY A 77 8.24 -7.46 1.58
C GLY A 77 7.79 -6.50 2.69
N THR A 78 7.12 -5.43 2.33
CA THR A 78 6.63 -4.41 3.25
C THR A 78 5.11 -4.43 3.31
N PRO A 79 4.50 -4.45 4.52
CA PRO A 79 3.04 -4.45 4.67
C PRO A 79 2.42 -3.16 4.14
N VAL A 80 1.17 -3.26 3.74
CA VAL A 80 0.42 -2.13 3.18
C VAL A 80 -0.74 -1.74 4.09
N ILE A 81 -0.88 -0.45 4.34
CA ILE A 81 -2.14 0.15 4.80
C ILE A 81 -2.89 0.60 3.55
N TYR A 82 -4.06 0.05 3.32
CA TYR A 82 -4.87 0.45 2.19
C TYR A 82 -6.20 1.02 2.64
N ALA A 83 -6.42 2.29 2.33
CA ALA A 83 -7.66 3.01 2.62
C ALA A 83 -8.48 3.17 1.35
N GLY A 84 -9.48 2.32 1.15
CA GLY A 84 -10.33 2.39 -0.04
C GLY A 84 -11.08 1.09 -0.36
N PRO A 85 -11.97 1.15 -1.38
CA PRO A 85 -12.79 0.03 -1.80
C PRO A 85 -12.06 -0.94 -2.75
N GLY A 86 -12.76 -1.99 -3.13
CA GLY A 86 -12.43 -2.83 -4.27
C GLY A 86 -11.61 -4.08 -3.96
N GLN A 87 -11.03 -4.66 -5.01
CA GLN A 87 -10.32 -5.94 -4.90
C GLN A 87 -9.05 -5.82 -4.03
N ALA A 88 -8.40 -4.67 -4.05
CA ALA A 88 -7.20 -4.45 -3.25
C ALA A 88 -7.47 -4.59 -1.74
N ALA A 89 -8.62 -4.10 -1.26
CA ALA A 89 -9.01 -4.24 0.15
C ALA A 89 -9.20 -5.71 0.53
N ARG A 90 -9.86 -6.49 -0.32
CA ARG A 90 -10.06 -7.93 -0.11
C ARG A 90 -8.74 -8.69 -0.11
N ASP A 91 -7.91 -8.47 -1.11
CA ASP A 91 -6.61 -9.14 -1.22
C ASP A 91 -5.74 -8.90 0.02
N ILE A 92 -5.73 -7.65 0.52
CA ILE A 92 -4.94 -7.30 1.70
C ILE A 92 -5.47 -7.98 2.95
N ALA A 93 -6.79 -7.98 3.15
CA ALA A 93 -7.41 -8.60 4.31
C ALA A 93 -7.28 -10.15 4.29
N GLU A 94 -7.62 -10.79 3.17
CA GLU A 94 -7.60 -12.25 3.03
C GLU A 94 -6.18 -12.83 3.00
N GLY A 95 -5.23 -12.08 2.42
CA GLY A 95 -3.83 -12.49 2.32
C GLY A 95 -2.98 -12.10 3.53
N GLU A 96 -3.57 -11.43 4.54
CA GLU A 96 -2.83 -10.88 5.69
C GLU A 96 -1.63 -10.02 5.25
N LEU A 97 -1.85 -9.20 4.19
CA LEU A 97 -0.80 -8.41 3.55
C LEU A 97 -0.59 -7.03 4.18
N GLY A 98 -1.25 -6.80 5.30
CA GLY A 98 -1.29 -5.53 6.02
C GLY A 98 -2.70 -5.23 6.52
N VAL A 99 -3.10 -3.97 6.45
CA VAL A 99 -4.41 -3.53 6.96
C VAL A 99 -5.21 -2.84 5.85
N ALA A 100 -6.43 -3.34 5.60
CA ALA A 100 -7.42 -2.67 4.78
C ALA A 100 -8.41 -1.93 5.68
N CYS A 101 -8.70 -0.67 5.39
CA CYS A 101 -9.60 0.19 6.15
C CYS A 101 -10.40 1.10 5.22
N ASN A 102 -11.39 1.78 5.77
CA ASN A 102 -12.09 2.82 5.04
C ASN A 102 -11.19 4.05 4.84
N LEU A 103 -11.57 4.92 3.90
CA LEU A 103 -10.90 6.21 3.70
C LEU A 103 -11.34 7.18 4.80
N ASP A 104 -11.02 6.82 6.04
CA ASP A 104 -11.32 7.53 7.27
C ASP A 104 -10.02 7.81 8.04
N VAL A 105 -9.93 9.01 8.62
CA VAL A 105 -8.69 9.47 9.28
C VAL A 105 -8.36 8.64 10.51
N ASP A 106 -9.37 8.28 11.30
CA ASP A 106 -9.15 7.54 12.54
C ASP A 106 -8.80 6.08 12.25
N GLU A 107 -9.48 5.45 11.28
CA GLU A 107 -9.16 4.09 10.86
C GLU A 107 -7.73 3.98 10.29
N VAL A 108 -7.32 4.92 9.43
CA VAL A 108 -5.96 4.98 8.91
C VAL A 108 -4.94 5.19 10.02
N ALA A 109 -5.25 6.06 10.97
CA ALA A 109 -4.37 6.32 12.13
C ALA A 109 -4.22 5.07 13.02
N GLU A 110 -5.29 4.33 13.28
CA GLU A 110 -5.23 3.07 14.03
C GLU A 110 -4.46 1.99 13.26
N ALA A 111 -4.64 1.88 11.94
CA ALA A 111 -3.86 0.97 11.12
C ALA A 111 -2.36 1.27 11.17
N MET A 112 -1.97 2.55 11.11
CA MET A 112 -0.57 2.98 11.26
C MET A 112 -0.01 2.56 12.62
N VAL A 113 -0.75 2.79 13.68
CA VAL A 113 -0.33 2.41 15.05
C VAL A 113 -0.23 0.90 15.17
N GLY A 114 -1.22 0.15 14.68
CA GLY A 114 -1.23 -1.31 14.74
C GLY A 114 0.00 -1.93 14.08
N LEU A 115 0.33 -1.52 12.85
CA LEU A 115 1.51 -2.04 12.16
C LEU A 115 2.82 -1.57 12.81
N ALA A 116 2.91 -0.34 13.30
CA ALA A 116 4.08 0.15 13.99
C ALA A 116 4.37 -0.60 15.30
N LEU A 117 3.33 -1.06 15.99
CA LEU A 117 3.42 -1.83 17.22
C LEU A 117 3.45 -3.36 16.99
N GLY A 118 3.39 -3.82 15.74
CA GLY A 118 3.38 -5.24 15.39
C GLY A 118 2.09 -5.97 15.76
N THR A 119 0.97 -5.26 15.92
CA THR A 119 -0.35 -5.85 16.27
C THR A 119 -1.26 -6.02 15.05
N GLY A 120 -0.86 -5.55 13.86
CA GLY A 120 -1.59 -5.74 12.61
C GLY A 120 -1.37 -7.14 12.01
N ALA A 121 -2.35 -7.63 11.25
CA ALA A 121 -2.22 -8.88 10.51
C ALA A 121 -1.13 -8.74 9.43
N TRP A 122 -0.11 -9.62 9.49
CA TRP A 122 1.02 -9.60 8.58
C TRP A 122 1.61 -10.99 8.35
N VAL A 123 1.52 -11.46 7.11
CA VAL A 123 2.02 -12.78 6.69
C VAL A 123 3.55 -12.87 6.66
N GLY A 124 4.24 -11.77 6.92
CA GLY A 124 5.69 -11.66 6.83
C GLY A 124 6.22 -11.37 5.41
N ALA A 125 7.43 -10.82 5.35
CA ALA A 125 8.03 -10.38 4.09
C ALA A 125 8.15 -11.50 3.03
N GLY A 126 8.48 -12.71 3.45
CA GLY A 126 8.54 -13.87 2.55
C GLY A 126 7.17 -14.27 2.01
N GLY A 127 6.15 -14.29 2.87
CA GLY A 127 4.76 -14.57 2.49
C GLY A 127 4.20 -13.53 1.52
N ALA A 128 4.46 -12.24 1.75
CA ALA A 128 4.02 -11.18 0.86
C ALA A 128 4.62 -11.30 -0.55
N ARG A 129 5.93 -11.55 -0.65
CA ARG A 129 6.58 -11.80 -1.95
C ARG A 129 6.02 -13.03 -2.66
N ALA A 130 5.82 -14.12 -1.92
CA ALA A 130 5.22 -15.33 -2.46
C ALA A 130 3.79 -15.08 -2.96
N TRP A 131 3.00 -14.31 -2.21
CA TRP A 131 1.64 -13.93 -2.61
C TRP A 131 1.64 -13.14 -3.93
N VAL A 132 2.48 -12.10 -4.06
CA VAL A 132 2.61 -11.32 -5.30
C VAL A 132 3.01 -12.22 -6.47
N SER A 133 4.00 -13.08 -6.28
CA SER A 133 4.45 -14.02 -7.31
C SER A 133 3.34 -14.95 -7.78
N ALA A 134 2.55 -15.48 -6.84
CA ALA A 134 1.49 -16.44 -7.12
C ALA A 134 0.25 -15.81 -7.77
N HIS A 135 -0.11 -14.58 -7.41
CA HIS A 135 -1.41 -13.98 -7.74
C HIS A 135 -1.32 -12.77 -8.69
N ARG A 136 -0.21 -12.04 -8.70
CA ARG A 136 -0.11 -10.75 -9.38
C ARG A 136 1.14 -10.60 -10.25
N SER A 137 1.93 -11.65 -10.44
CA SER A 137 3.01 -11.65 -11.43
C SER A 137 2.46 -11.65 -12.86
N VAL A 138 3.30 -11.28 -13.82
CA VAL A 138 2.94 -11.35 -15.25
C VAL A 138 2.54 -12.77 -15.63
N GLU A 139 3.26 -13.78 -15.16
CA GLU A 139 3.00 -15.19 -15.42
C GLU A 139 1.67 -15.64 -14.81
N ALA A 140 1.36 -15.24 -13.56
CA ALA A 140 0.11 -15.56 -12.91
C ALA A 140 -1.08 -14.92 -13.64
N SER A 141 -0.95 -13.65 -14.00
CA SER A 141 -1.97 -12.89 -14.73
C SER A 141 -2.21 -13.47 -16.12
N SER A 142 -1.14 -13.84 -16.83
CA SER A 142 -1.24 -14.48 -18.16
C SER A 142 -1.90 -15.84 -18.10
N ARG A 143 -1.59 -16.66 -17.08
CA ARG A 143 -2.26 -17.96 -16.88
C ARG A 143 -3.75 -17.79 -16.60
N ALA A 144 -4.11 -16.83 -15.75
CA ALA A 144 -5.50 -16.55 -15.43
C ALA A 144 -6.29 -16.09 -16.67
N ALA A 145 -5.73 -15.16 -17.45
CA ALA A 145 -6.33 -14.71 -18.70
C ALA A 145 -6.52 -15.86 -19.71
N ALA A 146 -5.49 -16.70 -19.90
CA ALA A 146 -5.57 -17.85 -20.79
C ALA A 146 -6.62 -18.89 -20.32
N ALA A 147 -6.83 -19.05 -19.03
CA ALA A 147 -7.87 -19.93 -18.50
C ALA A 147 -9.28 -19.42 -18.84
N VAL A 148 -9.52 -18.12 -18.68
CA VAL A 148 -10.81 -17.49 -19.05
C VAL A 148 -11.08 -17.66 -20.53
N VAL A 149 -10.11 -17.39 -21.40
CA VAL A 149 -10.28 -17.57 -22.85
C VAL A 149 -10.61 -19.02 -23.19
N ARG A 150 -9.90 -20.00 -22.62
CA ARG A 150 -10.19 -21.41 -22.87
C ARG A 150 -11.60 -21.82 -22.42
N SER A 151 -12.05 -21.33 -21.27
CA SER A 151 -13.39 -21.67 -20.78
C SER A 151 -14.51 -21.04 -21.62
N ALA A 152 -14.25 -19.91 -22.28
CA ALA A 152 -15.22 -19.26 -23.18
C ALA A 152 -15.31 -19.90 -24.56
N LEU A 153 -14.34 -20.75 -24.93
CA LEU A 153 -14.27 -21.43 -26.21
C LEU A 153 -14.75 -22.91 -26.14
N ALA A 154 -15.00 -23.39 -24.92
CA ALA A 154 -15.48 -24.74 -24.65
C ALA A 154 -17.03 -24.79 -24.58
#